data_6988c888058efffac6961c4e6d0de2f7
#
_entry.id   6988c888058efffac6961c4e6d0de2f7
#
_cell.length_a   1.000
_cell.length_b   1.000
_cell.length_c   1.000
_cell.angle_alpha   90.00
_cell.angle_beta   90.00
_cell.angle_gamma   90.00
#
_symmetry.space_group_name_H-M   'P 1'
#
loop_
_entity.id
_entity.type
_entity.pdbx_description
1 polymer ?
#
loop_
_entity_poly.entity_id
_entity_poly.type
_entity_poly.pdbx_seq_one_letter_code
_entity_poly.pdbx_strand_id
1 'polypeptide(L)'
;LRSRIRQEDRYEAEISAMLGVLPSYTQLGMAALLPHKSLAHSRSGDPVLVDGQRSDGTANRNKVLADIDGLAIQAEEVLAMSRDELRELYVAHRVLYVYHDRIDAIGDQGSTERQVFEAADDALRDLTDLIKKLTGANATNIFVTADHGFLYQDKELDDASYLSTKPQGDELLAIKRRYVLGRNLKDDPAFRKFSSEDLKLNSDLEIQIPRSIHRLRLPGTGSRFVHGGASLQEIVVPVVSINKKRKSDVRGVNVEVLPETDKITTGQVV
;
A
#
# COMPACT_ATOMS: atom_id res chain seq x y z
N LEU A 1 -12.80 0.91 -1.33
CA LEU A 1 -12.90 -0.50 -1.02
C LEU A 1 -13.98 -0.79 0.04
N ARG A 2 -13.90 -0.20 1.25
CA ARG A 2 -14.87 -0.43 2.34
C ARG A 2 -16.32 -0.33 1.87
N SER A 3 -16.68 0.73 1.16
CA SER A 3 -18.05 0.94 0.68
C SER A 3 -18.48 -0.13 -0.34
N ARG A 4 -17.57 -0.51 -1.25
CA ARG A 4 -17.83 -1.59 -2.23
C ARG A 4 -18.08 -2.93 -1.53
N ILE A 5 -17.24 -3.28 -0.55
CA ILE A 5 -17.37 -4.55 0.18
C ILE A 5 -18.65 -4.60 1.02
N ARG A 6 -19.05 -3.49 1.65
CA ARG A 6 -20.27 -3.45 2.46
C ARG A 6 -21.58 -3.54 1.65
N GLN A 7 -21.52 -3.35 0.34
CA GLN A 7 -22.66 -3.57 -0.55
C GLN A 7 -22.87 -5.05 -0.90
N GLU A 8 -21.85 -5.88 -0.66
CA GLU A 8 -21.95 -7.32 -0.89
C GLU A 8 -22.63 -8.02 0.29
N ASP A 9 -23.40 -9.05 0.00
CA ASP A 9 -24.13 -9.82 1.02
C ASP A 9 -23.18 -10.47 2.03
N ARG A 10 -23.48 -10.32 3.30
CA ARG A 10 -22.78 -10.94 4.43
C ARG A 10 -21.39 -10.38 4.73
N TYR A 11 -20.97 -9.26 4.15
CA TYR A 11 -19.68 -8.65 4.48
C TYR A 11 -19.82 -7.51 5.46
N GLU A 12 -18.93 -7.53 6.44
CA GLU A 12 -18.65 -6.40 7.31
C GLU A 12 -17.26 -5.86 6.96
N ALA A 13 -17.14 -4.57 6.87
CA ALA A 13 -15.88 -3.91 6.62
C ALA A 13 -15.76 -2.64 7.46
N GLU A 14 -14.66 -2.56 8.22
CA GLU A 14 -14.29 -1.38 8.99
C GLU A 14 -12.98 -0.82 8.49
N ILE A 15 -12.80 0.48 8.61
CA ILE A 15 -11.56 1.15 8.24
C ILE A 15 -10.99 1.90 9.43
N SER A 16 -9.71 1.73 9.65
CA SER A 16 -8.90 2.50 10.57
C SER A 16 -7.67 3.07 9.85
N ALA A 17 -6.94 3.93 10.50
CA ALA A 17 -5.68 4.47 10.00
C ALA A 17 -4.53 3.88 10.79
N MET A 18 -3.42 3.62 10.10
CA MET A 18 -2.14 3.21 10.67
C MET A 18 -1.06 4.20 10.22
N LEU A 19 -0.12 4.46 11.09
CA LEU A 19 1.08 5.21 10.74
C LEU A 19 2.11 4.24 10.18
N GLY A 20 2.56 4.49 8.96
CA GLY A 20 3.63 3.74 8.32
C GLY A 20 5.02 4.13 8.82
N VAL A 21 6.03 3.59 8.18
CA VAL A 21 7.45 3.80 8.53
C VAL A 21 8.08 4.94 7.72
N LEU A 22 9.24 5.41 8.17
CA LEU A 22 10.05 6.42 7.48
C LEU A 22 11.46 5.87 7.18
N PRO A 23 11.98 6.16 5.98
CA PRO A 23 11.28 6.74 4.83
C PRO A 23 10.17 5.83 4.30
N SER A 24 9.08 6.42 3.78
CA SER A 24 7.89 5.70 3.36
C SER A 24 8.03 5.13 1.95
N TYR A 25 8.89 4.13 1.79
CA TYR A 25 9.15 3.49 0.51
C TYR A 25 8.96 1.97 0.58
N THR A 26 8.74 1.37 -0.57
CA THR A 26 8.27 -0.01 -0.72
C THR A 26 9.08 -1.03 0.07
N GLN A 27 10.43 -1.00 -0.01
CA GLN A 27 11.24 -2.03 0.67
C GLN A 27 11.10 -1.99 2.19
N LEU A 28 11.11 -0.79 2.79
CA LEU A 28 10.96 -0.64 4.23
C LEU A 28 9.50 -0.85 4.67
N GLY A 29 8.53 -0.32 3.93
CA GLY A 29 7.12 -0.49 4.24
C GLY A 29 6.69 -1.96 4.20
N MET A 30 7.09 -2.69 3.15
CA MET A 30 6.84 -4.13 3.04
C MET A 30 7.53 -4.93 4.15
N ALA A 31 8.77 -4.58 4.53
CA ALA A 31 9.47 -5.22 5.64
C ALA A 31 8.76 -4.98 6.98
N ALA A 32 8.27 -3.76 7.20
CA ALA A 32 7.57 -3.37 8.42
C ALA A 32 6.22 -4.06 8.61
N LEU A 33 5.60 -4.55 7.54
CA LEU A 33 4.36 -5.32 7.61
C LEU A 33 4.60 -6.81 7.93
N LEU A 34 5.83 -7.29 7.82
CA LEU A 34 6.18 -8.65 8.22
C LEU A 34 6.33 -8.75 9.75
N PRO A 35 6.13 -9.93 10.35
CA PRO A 35 6.43 -10.13 11.76
C PRO A 35 7.92 -9.93 12.02
N HIS A 36 8.27 -9.06 12.97
CA HIS A 36 9.65 -8.74 13.27
C HIS A 36 9.85 -8.24 14.71
N LYS A 37 11.06 -8.39 15.19
CA LYS A 37 11.58 -7.76 16.40
C LYS A 37 12.44 -6.55 16.07
N SER A 38 13.14 -6.61 14.94
CA SER A 38 14.04 -5.55 14.47
C SER A 38 13.97 -5.38 12.95
N LEU A 39 14.12 -4.14 12.51
CA LEU A 39 14.30 -3.78 11.10
C LEU A 39 15.65 -3.09 10.94
N ALA A 40 16.35 -3.38 9.86
CA ALA A 40 17.61 -2.74 9.54
C ALA A 40 17.76 -2.53 8.03
N HIS A 41 18.40 -1.45 7.64
CA HIS A 41 18.94 -1.36 6.28
C HIS A 41 20.20 -2.23 6.19
N SER A 42 20.44 -2.83 5.03
CA SER A 42 21.74 -3.44 4.74
C SER A 42 22.85 -2.36 4.67
N ARG A 43 24.09 -2.78 4.60
CA ARG A 43 25.23 -1.81 4.49
C ARG A 43 25.15 -0.91 3.26
N SER A 44 24.51 -1.37 2.19
CA SER A 44 24.29 -0.61 0.95
C SER A 44 22.96 0.15 0.91
N GLY A 45 22.20 0.15 2.00
CA GLY A 45 20.86 0.72 2.05
C GLY A 45 19.78 -0.36 1.83
N ASP A 46 19.70 -0.92 0.66
CA ASP A 46 18.81 -2.03 0.34
C ASP A 46 19.60 -3.33 0.13
N PRO A 47 18.99 -4.49 0.38
CA PRO A 47 17.65 -4.71 0.89
C PRO A 47 17.49 -4.37 2.38
N VAL A 48 16.25 -4.16 2.80
CA VAL A 48 15.90 -4.09 4.23
C VAL A 48 15.93 -5.50 4.83
N LEU A 49 16.45 -5.58 6.05
CA LEU A 49 16.55 -6.82 6.81
C LEU A 49 15.47 -6.87 7.89
N VAL A 50 14.81 -7.99 7.99
CA VAL A 50 13.84 -8.35 9.04
C VAL A 50 14.51 -9.37 9.94
N ASP A 51 14.81 -9.01 11.18
CA ASP A 51 15.55 -9.86 12.13
C ASP A 51 16.84 -10.45 11.53
N GLY A 52 17.55 -9.64 10.74
CA GLY A 52 18.79 -10.02 10.06
C GLY A 52 18.60 -10.78 8.73
N GLN A 53 17.39 -11.14 8.35
CA GLN A 53 17.08 -11.83 7.09
C GLN A 53 16.64 -10.84 6.00
N ARG A 54 17.00 -11.09 4.76
CA ARG A 54 16.52 -10.31 3.62
C ARG A 54 15.00 -10.43 3.48
N SER A 55 14.34 -9.31 3.10
CA SER A 55 12.89 -9.24 2.92
C SER A 55 12.45 -8.84 1.51
N ASP A 56 13.40 -8.68 0.59
CA ASP A 56 13.13 -8.35 -0.80
C ASP A 56 12.60 -9.55 -1.58
N GLY A 57 11.51 -9.35 -2.30
CA GLY A 57 10.84 -10.37 -3.11
C GLY A 57 10.13 -11.46 -2.28
N THR A 58 9.21 -12.15 -2.94
CA THR A 58 8.33 -13.15 -2.32
C THR A 58 9.10 -14.31 -1.68
N ALA A 59 10.18 -14.77 -2.33
CA ALA A 59 10.98 -15.89 -1.83
C ALA A 59 11.67 -15.60 -0.47
N ASN A 60 12.21 -14.39 -0.28
CA ASN A 60 12.82 -14.02 1.00
C ASN A 60 11.76 -13.73 2.07
N ARG A 61 10.62 -13.13 1.71
CA ARG A 61 9.49 -12.95 2.62
C ARG A 61 8.95 -14.29 3.13
N ASN A 62 8.91 -15.31 2.27
CA ASN A 62 8.53 -16.66 2.69
C ASN A 62 9.47 -17.25 3.74
N LYS A 63 10.78 -16.96 3.67
CA LYS A 63 11.70 -17.38 4.73
C LYS A 63 11.40 -16.71 6.08
N VAL A 64 11.09 -15.41 6.05
CA VAL A 64 10.70 -14.67 7.26
C VAL A 64 9.37 -15.20 7.83
N LEU A 65 8.42 -15.54 6.97
CA LEU A 65 7.10 -16.02 7.37
C LEU A 65 7.09 -17.49 7.81
N ALA A 66 8.13 -18.27 7.51
CA ALA A 66 8.20 -19.69 7.83
C ALA A 66 8.05 -19.96 9.35
N ASP A 67 8.60 -19.09 10.19
CA ASP A 67 8.54 -19.23 11.66
C ASP A 67 7.12 -19.13 12.23
N ILE A 68 6.17 -18.61 11.45
CA ILE A 68 4.78 -18.47 11.86
C ILE A 68 3.81 -19.27 10.99
N ASP A 69 4.30 -20.24 10.22
CA ASP A 69 3.52 -21.01 9.23
C ASP A 69 2.79 -20.09 8.24
N GLY A 70 3.46 -19.01 7.81
CA GLY A 70 2.92 -18.02 6.89
C GLY A 70 3.43 -18.21 5.46
N LEU A 71 2.68 -17.68 4.49
CA LEU A 71 3.03 -17.70 3.08
C LEU A 71 2.83 -16.32 2.44
N ALA A 72 3.82 -15.89 1.67
CA ALA A 72 3.76 -14.73 0.77
C ALA A 72 3.46 -15.21 -0.66
N ILE A 73 2.48 -14.60 -1.31
CA ILE A 73 2.01 -14.96 -2.65
C ILE A 73 1.55 -13.71 -3.39
N GLN A 74 1.62 -13.71 -4.72
CA GLN A 74 1.11 -12.60 -5.54
C GLN A 74 -0.40 -12.73 -5.76
N ALA A 75 -1.08 -11.58 -5.89
CA ALA A 75 -2.52 -11.54 -6.10
C ALA A 75 -2.94 -12.25 -7.39
N GLU A 76 -2.15 -12.14 -8.46
CA GLU A 76 -2.39 -12.81 -9.74
C GLU A 76 -2.39 -14.33 -9.60
N GLU A 77 -1.48 -14.88 -8.81
CA GLU A 77 -1.42 -16.31 -8.52
C GLU A 77 -2.69 -16.76 -7.80
N VAL A 78 -3.10 -16.02 -6.76
CA VAL A 78 -4.35 -16.30 -6.04
C VAL A 78 -5.56 -16.21 -6.96
N LEU A 79 -5.62 -15.20 -7.82
CA LEU A 79 -6.72 -15.03 -8.78
C LEU A 79 -6.77 -16.14 -9.85
N ALA A 80 -5.64 -16.74 -10.18
CA ALA A 80 -5.57 -17.86 -11.13
C ALA A 80 -5.99 -19.22 -10.53
N MET A 81 -5.85 -19.41 -9.20
CA MET A 81 -6.18 -20.68 -8.52
C MET A 81 -7.66 -21.04 -8.62
N SER A 82 -7.97 -22.32 -8.64
CA SER A 82 -9.30 -22.83 -8.36
C SER A 82 -9.69 -22.62 -6.89
N ARG A 83 -10.97 -22.80 -6.58
CA ARG A 83 -11.46 -22.69 -5.21
C ARG A 83 -10.84 -23.74 -4.28
N ASP A 84 -10.67 -24.96 -4.77
CA ASP A 84 -10.16 -26.07 -3.98
C ASP A 84 -8.66 -25.91 -3.70
N GLU A 85 -7.87 -25.54 -4.70
CA GLU A 85 -6.45 -25.20 -4.53
C GLU A 85 -6.25 -24.08 -3.49
N LEU A 86 -7.06 -23.01 -3.59
CA LEU A 86 -6.97 -21.90 -2.64
C LEU A 86 -7.38 -22.33 -1.22
N ARG A 87 -8.36 -23.24 -1.10
CA ARG A 87 -8.77 -23.79 0.20
C ARG A 87 -7.67 -24.65 0.81
N GLU A 88 -7.00 -25.50 0.03
CA GLU A 88 -5.86 -26.29 0.47
C GLU A 88 -4.73 -25.36 0.95
N LEU A 89 -4.42 -24.34 0.17
CA LEU A 89 -3.43 -23.33 0.55
C LEU A 89 -3.76 -22.64 1.87
N TYR A 90 -5.03 -22.22 2.03
CA TYR A 90 -5.50 -21.53 3.23
C TYR A 90 -5.49 -22.44 4.48
N VAL A 91 -5.74 -23.73 4.33
CA VAL A 91 -5.67 -24.72 5.42
C VAL A 91 -4.23 -25.03 5.81
N ALA A 92 -3.31 -25.01 4.84
CA ALA A 92 -1.90 -25.34 5.06
C ALA A 92 -1.13 -24.23 5.80
N HIS A 93 -1.64 -22.99 5.82
CA HIS A 93 -0.93 -21.84 6.39
C HIS A 93 -1.79 -21.07 7.40
N ARG A 94 -1.16 -20.59 8.47
CA ARG A 94 -1.82 -19.77 9.48
C ARG A 94 -2.13 -18.37 8.99
N VAL A 95 -1.29 -17.83 8.12
CA VAL A 95 -1.46 -16.49 7.54
C VAL A 95 -0.99 -16.48 6.09
N LEU A 96 -1.76 -15.80 5.23
CA LEU A 96 -1.38 -15.53 3.85
C LEU A 96 -1.14 -14.03 3.68
N TYR A 97 0.03 -13.68 3.19
CA TYR A 97 0.39 -12.33 2.75
C TYR A 97 0.22 -12.27 1.24
N VAL A 98 -0.85 -11.65 0.80
CA VAL A 98 -1.16 -11.51 -0.64
C VAL A 98 -0.75 -10.12 -1.10
N TYR A 99 0.20 -10.06 -2.02
CA TYR A 99 0.75 -8.80 -2.53
C TYR A 99 0.09 -8.40 -3.85
N HIS A 100 -0.22 -7.12 -3.96
CA HIS A 100 -0.81 -6.50 -5.13
C HIS A 100 -0.13 -5.15 -5.35
N ASP A 101 0.44 -4.90 -6.53
CA ASP A 101 1.32 -3.76 -6.83
C ASP A 101 0.86 -2.86 -7.96
N ARG A 102 -0.35 -3.03 -8.49
CA ARG A 102 -0.85 -2.32 -9.67
C ARG A 102 -0.68 -0.80 -9.61
N ILE A 103 -0.91 -0.17 -8.45
CA ILE A 103 -0.83 1.28 -8.31
C ILE A 103 0.62 1.75 -8.47
N ASP A 104 1.56 1.13 -7.76
CA ASP A 104 2.97 1.47 -7.82
C ASP A 104 3.57 1.14 -9.19
N ALA A 105 3.22 0.00 -9.77
CA ALA A 105 3.70 -0.40 -11.09
C ALA A 105 3.33 0.62 -12.20
N ILE A 106 2.19 1.27 -12.08
CA ILE A 106 1.73 2.32 -13.01
C ILE A 106 2.28 3.70 -12.61
N GLY A 107 2.28 4.01 -11.32
CA GLY A 107 2.66 5.33 -10.80
C GLY A 107 4.15 5.63 -10.91
N ASP A 108 5.00 4.66 -10.67
CA ASP A 108 6.46 4.84 -10.68
C ASP A 108 7.06 5.03 -12.08
N GLN A 109 6.29 4.72 -13.13
CA GLN A 109 6.73 4.92 -14.51
C GLN A 109 6.23 6.28 -15.04
N GLY A 110 7.14 7.19 -15.36
CA GLY A 110 6.80 8.51 -15.86
C GLY A 110 5.93 8.54 -17.13
N SER A 111 5.95 7.47 -17.92
CA SER A 111 5.09 7.33 -19.10
C SER A 111 3.63 7.03 -18.74
N THR A 112 3.37 6.39 -17.59
CA THR A 112 2.06 5.93 -17.14
C THR A 112 1.57 6.62 -15.88
N GLU A 113 2.37 7.44 -15.20
CA GLU A 113 2.00 8.12 -13.94
C GLU A 113 0.68 8.91 -14.00
N ARG A 114 0.25 9.35 -15.19
CA ARG A 114 -1.05 10.01 -15.39
C ARG A 114 -2.26 9.07 -15.26
N GLN A 115 -2.04 7.76 -15.36
CA GLN A 115 -3.08 6.73 -15.28
C GLN A 115 -3.27 6.19 -13.86
N VAL A 116 -2.63 6.82 -12.87
CA VAL A 116 -2.65 6.38 -11.47
C VAL A 116 -4.06 6.28 -10.89
N PHE A 117 -4.98 7.18 -11.25
CA PHE A 117 -6.37 7.11 -10.78
C PHE A 117 -7.15 5.96 -11.41
N GLU A 118 -6.91 5.68 -12.70
CA GLU A 118 -7.48 4.50 -13.37
C GLU A 118 -6.91 3.22 -12.77
N ALA A 119 -5.60 3.19 -12.52
CA ALA A 119 -4.93 2.08 -11.84
C ALA A 119 -5.48 1.85 -10.41
N ALA A 120 -5.80 2.92 -9.68
CA ALA A 120 -6.41 2.83 -8.36
C ALA A 120 -7.84 2.25 -8.43
N ASP A 121 -8.65 2.65 -9.42
CA ASP A 121 -9.98 2.07 -9.62
C ASP A 121 -9.93 0.59 -10.02
N ASP A 122 -8.98 0.22 -10.87
CA ASP A 122 -8.73 -1.18 -11.23
C ASP A 122 -8.26 -1.99 -10.02
N ALA A 123 -7.31 -1.47 -9.25
CA ALA A 123 -6.87 -2.09 -8.01
C ALA A 123 -8.03 -2.34 -7.03
N LEU A 124 -8.97 -1.41 -6.92
CA LEU A 124 -10.16 -1.59 -6.08
C LEU A 124 -11.09 -2.71 -6.62
N ARG A 125 -11.15 -2.94 -7.94
CA ARG A 125 -11.88 -4.07 -8.53
C ARG A 125 -11.15 -5.37 -8.23
N ASP A 126 -9.85 -5.44 -8.52
CA ASP A 126 -9.03 -6.62 -8.25
C ASP A 126 -9.11 -7.04 -6.78
N LEU A 127 -8.98 -6.09 -5.85
CA LEU A 127 -9.09 -6.34 -4.41
C LEU A 127 -10.49 -6.85 -4.02
N THR A 128 -11.55 -6.35 -4.65
CA THR A 128 -12.91 -6.82 -4.40
C THR A 128 -13.06 -8.28 -4.84
N ASP A 129 -12.56 -8.62 -6.03
CA ASP A 129 -12.63 -9.98 -6.56
C ASP A 129 -11.73 -10.95 -5.76
N LEU A 130 -10.55 -10.49 -5.36
CA LEU A 130 -9.65 -11.23 -4.49
C LEU A 130 -10.30 -11.56 -3.13
N ILE A 131 -10.95 -10.58 -2.49
CA ILE A 131 -11.66 -10.77 -1.22
C ILE A 131 -12.80 -11.78 -1.37
N LYS A 132 -13.59 -11.67 -2.45
CA LYS A 132 -14.67 -12.63 -2.77
C LYS A 132 -14.12 -14.04 -2.94
N LYS A 133 -13.02 -14.18 -3.66
CA LYS A 133 -12.36 -15.45 -3.92
C LYS A 133 -11.82 -16.08 -2.63
N LEU A 134 -11.07 -15.33 -1.84
CA LEU A 134 -10.54 -15.77 -0.54
C LEU A 134 -11.65 -16.21 0.42
N THR A 135 -12.71 -15.41 0.54
CA THR A 135 -13.86 -15.75 1.40
C THR A 135 -14.67 -16.92 0.85
N GLY A 136 -14.67 -17.13 -0.47
CA GLY A 136 -15.20 -18.33 -1.12
C GLY A 136 -14.45 -19.60 -0.75
N ALA A 137 -13.17 -19.49 -0.44
CA ALA A 137 -12.32 -20.56 0.09
C ALA A 137 -12.29 -20.65 1.63
N ASN A 138 -13.21 -19.97 2.31
CA ASN A 138 -13.41 -19.91 3.76
C ASN A 138 -12.43 -19.01 4.53
N ALA A 139 -11.72 -18.10 3.90
CA ALA A 139 -11.04 -17.04 4.63
C ALA A 139 -12.08 -16.17 5.36
N THR A 140 -11.97 -16.02 6.66
CA THR A 140 -12.96 -15.31 7.49
C THR A 140 -12.47 -13.95 7.98
N ASN A 141 -11.17 -13.81 8.16
CA ASN A 141 -10.53 -12.58 8.63
C ASN A 141 -9.56 -12.09 7.59
N ILE A 142 -9.84 -10.95 6.98
CA ILE A 142 -9.00 -10.35 5.95
C ILE A 142 -8.66 -8.93 6.38
N PHE A 143 -7.38 -8.57 6.29
CA PHE A 143 -6.90 -7.21 6.43
C PHE A 143 -6.35 -6.73 5.11
N VAL A 144 -6.76 -5.54 4.68
CA VAL A 144 -6.19 -4.88 3.50
C VAL A 144 -5.52 -3.59 3.97
N THR A 145 -4.25 -3.47 3.66
CA THR A 145 -3.44 -2.29 4.00
C THR A 145 -2.48 -1.98 2.87
N ALA A 146 -1.68 -0.93 3.04
CA ALA A 146 -0.60 -0.57 2.14
C ALA A 146 0.71 -0.43 2.92
N ASP A 147 1.82 -0.60 2.23
CA ASP A 147 3.18 -0.39 2.76
C ASP A 147 3.52 1.09 2.90
N HIS A 148 2.98 1.93 2.03
CA HIS A 148 3.02 3.40 2.08
C HIS A 148 1.84 3.99 1.31
N GLY A 149 1.68 5.30 1.39
CA GLY A 149 0.88 6.08 0.48
C GLY A 149 1.77 6.87 -0.47
N PHE A 150 1.21 7.83 -1.18
CA PHE A 150 1.94 8.60 -2.19
C PHE A 150 1.41 10.03 -2.32
N LEU A 151 2.27 10.89 -2.87
CA LEU A 151 1.86 12.20 -3.37
C LEU A 151 1.63 12.09 -4.88
N TYR A 152 0.49 12.60 -5.33
CA TYR A 152 0.21 12.73 -6.74
C TYR A 152 -0.14 14.17 -7.10
N GLN A 153 0.37 14.65 -8.23
CA GLN A 153 0.09 15.98 -8.74
C GLN A 153 -0.24 15.91 -10.22
N ASP A 154 -1.48 16.18 -10.56
CA ASP A 154 -1.98 16.08 -11.93
C ASP A 154 -1.35 17.15 -12.87
N LYS A 155 -1.17 18.37 -12.35
CA LYS A 155 -0.52 19.45 -13.11
C LYS A 155 1.01 19.27 -13.14
N GLU A 156 1.63 19.84 -14.15
CA GLU A 156 3.10 19.93 -14.20
C GLU A 156 3.63 20.65 -12.96
N LEU A 157 4.74 20.11 -12.46
CA LEU A 157 5.42 20.68 -11.32
C LEU A 157 6.22 21.91 -11.76
N ASP A 158 6.01 23.01 -11.11
CA ASP A 158 6.84 24.22 -11.25
C ASP A 158 8.18 24.05 -10.51
N ASP A 159 9.09 24.99 -10.75
CA ASP A 159 10.41 24.97 -10.13
C ASP A 159 10.35 25.07 -8.60
N ALA A 160 9.34 25.75 -8.06
CA ALA A 160 9.14 25.88 -6.62
C ALA A 160 8.78 24.55 -5.92
N SER A 161 8.32 23.57 -6.66
CA SER A 161 8.06 22.22 -6.14
C SER A 161 9.32 21.41 -5.87
N TYR A 162 10.48 21.89 -6.33
CA TYR A 162 11.76 21.21 -6.17
C TYR A 162 12.66 21.94 -5.20
N LEU A 163 13.48 21.16 -4.48
CA LEU A 163 14.55 21.72 -3.68
C LEU A 163 15.65 22.28 -4.59
N SER A 164 16.15 23.45 -4.25
CA SER A 164 17.31 24.08 -4.92
C SER A 164 18.65 23.51 -4.46
N THR A 165 18.67 22.88 -3.29
CA THR A 165 19.87 22.29 -2.68
C THR A 165 20.04 20.83 -3.10
N LYS A 166 21.30 20.36 -3.02
CA LYS A 166 21.64 18.94 -3.24
C LYS A 166 22.07 18.32 -1.92
N PRO A 167 21.65 17.09 -1.61
CA PRO A 167 22.11 16.41 -0.42
C PRO A 167 23.62 16.20 -0.46
N GLN A 168 24.26 16.29 0.71
CA GLN A 168 25.67 16.08 0.89
C GLN A 168 25.92 15.17 2.11
N GLY A 169 27.00 14.42 2.07
CA GLY A 169 27.41 13.50 3.13
C GLY A 169 28.70 12.79 2.74
N ASP A 170 29.25 12.00 3.64
CA ASP A 170 30.45 11.22 3.36
C ASP A 170 30.11 10.07 2.40
N GLU A 171 28.92 9.47 2.55
CA GLU A 171 28.44 8.42 1.69
C GLU A 171 26.94 8.63 1.40
N LEU A 172 26.58 8.73 0.13
CA LEU A 172 25.20 8.82 -0.33
C LEU A 172 24.81 7.48 -0.97
N LEU A 173 24.03 6.66 -0.25
CA LEU A 173 23.65 5.31 -0.69
C LEU A 173 22.43 5.32 -1.60
N ALA A 174 21.45 6.16 -1.29
CA ALA A 174 20.28 6.34 -2.13
C ALA A 174 19.84 7.81 -2.12
N ILE A 175 19.57 8.33 -3.31
CA ILE A 175 18.96 9.64 -3.50
C ILE A 175 17.68 9.42 -4.30
N LYS A 176 16.55 9.61 -3.66
CA LYS A 176 15.23 9.53 -4.26
C LYS A 176 14.53 10.88 -4.18
N ARG A 177 13.43 11.07 -4.90
CA ARG A 177 12.74 12.37 -4.94
C ARG A 177 12.25 12.84 -3.57
N ARG A 178 11.96 11.90 -2.67
CA ARG A 178 11.36 12.18 -1.37
C ARG A 178 12.21 11.77 -0.17
N TYR A 179 13.36 11.14 -0.38
CA TYR A 179 14.29 10.81 0.71
C TYR A 179 15.72 10.62 0.22
N VAL A 180 16.64 10.66 1.16
CA VAL A 180 18.07 10.35 1.00
C VAL A 180 18.46 9.40 2.09
N LEU A 181 19.22 8.36 1.76
CA LEU A 181 19.91 7.47 2.70
C LEU A 181 21.41 7.65 2.55
N GLY A 182 22.12 7.67 3.66
CA GLY A 182 23.57 7.80 3.63
C GLY A 182 24.22 7.77 5.01
N ARG A 183 25.51 8.12 5.05
CA ARG A 183 26.28 8.26 6.28
C ARG A 183 26.86 9.65 6.38
N ASN A 184 26.88 10.19 7.60
CA ASN A 184 27.36 11.54 7.91
C ASN A 184 26.74 12.58 6.96
N LEU A 185 25.42 12.52 6.81
CA LEU A 185 24.68 13.47 5.97
C LEU A 185 24.79 14.87 6.59
N LYS A 186 25.18 15.86 5.78
CA LYS A 186 25.30 17.24 6.23
C LYS A 186 23.95 17.85 6.51
N ASP A 187 23.83 18.60 7.58
CA ASP A 187 22.62 19.31 7.92
C ASP A 187 22.29 20.38 6.86
N ASP A 188 21.05 20.43 6.48
CA ASP A 188 20.52 21.39 5.53
C ASP A 188 19.08 21.75 5.94
N PRO A 189 18.72 23.03 6.05
CA PRO A 189 17.38 23.45 6.49
C PRO A 189 16.24 22.99 5.59
N ALA A 190 16.52 22.63 4.33
CA ALA A 190 15.53 22.10 3.41
C ALA A 190 15.08 20.67 3.75
N PHE A 191 15.83 19.98 4.61
CA PHE A 191 15.53 18.61 5.02
C PHE A 191 15.21 18.51 6.51
N ARG A 192 14.53 17.46 6.87
CA ARG A 192 14.52 16.88 8.21
C ARG A 192 15.42 15.66 8.21
N LYS A 193 16.46 15.69 9.05
CA LYS A 193 17.36 14.56 9.24
C LYS A 193 16.91 13.70 10.42
N PHE A 194 17.05 12.39 10.27
CA PHE A 194 16.80 11.37 11.27
C PHE A 194 18.00 10.42 11.33
N SER A 195 18.35 9.98 12.50
CA SER A 195 19.16 8.79 12.67
C SER A 195 18.33 7.53 12.48
N SER A 196 18.95 6.39 12.26
CA SER A 196 18.25 5.10 12.27
C SER A 196 17.58 4.84 13.63
N GLU A 197 18.20 5.26 14.74
CA GLU A 197 17.63 5.13 16.09
C GLU A 197 16.34 5.91 16.27
N ASP A 198 16.26 7.15 15.76
CA ASP A 198 15.04 7.96 15.77
C ASP A 198 13.86 7.23 15.11
N LEU A 199 14.16 6.42 14.11
CA LEU A 199 13.18 5.65 13.32
C LEU A 199 13.05 4.18 13.77
N LYS A 200 13.70 3.80 14.87
CA LYS A 200 13.72 2.44 15.43
C LYS A 200 14.26 1.39 14.45
N LEU A 201 15.23 1.80 13.63
CA LEU A 201 15.94 0.93 12.71
C LEU A 201 17.31 0.56 13.30
N ASN A 202 17.69 -0.69 13.21
CA ASN A 202 18.96 -1.19 13.71
C ASN A 202 20.05 -1.10 12.62
N SER A 203 20.44 0.11 12.27
CA SER A 203 21.50 0.38 11.29
C SER A 203 22.26 1.67 11.64
N ASP A 204 23.39 1.90 10.98
CA ASP A 204 24.23 3.08 11.13
C ASP A 204 23.95 4.19 10.11
N LEU A 205 22.81 4.09 9.41
CA LEU A 205 22.44 5.03 8.36
C LEU A 205 21.68 6.24 8.93
N GLU A 206 21.85 7.35 8.27
CA GLU A 206 21.06 8.56 8.44
C GLU A 206 20.10 8.73 7.27
N ILE A 207 18.97 9.35 7.55
CA ILE A 207 17.88 9.57 6.60
C ILE A 207 17.60 11.07 6.55
N GLN A 208 17.55 11.63 5.35
CA GLN A 208 17.05 12.99 5.13
C GLN A 208 15.77 12.95 4.31
N ILE A 209 14.76 13.68 4.79
CA ILE A 209 13.46 13.80 4.13
C ILE A 209 13.24 15.27 3.79
N PRO A 210 12.95 15.62 2.51
CA PRO A 210 12.56 16.96 2.14
C PRO A 210 11.40 17.47 2.99
N ARG A 211 11.49 18.70 3.47
CA ARG A 211 10.38 19.31 4.22
C ARG A 211 9.18 19.53 3.30
N SER A 212 7.99 19.51 3.89
CA SER A 212 6.74 19.66 3.13
C SER A 212 6.61 18.60 2.02
N ILE A 213 6.03 18.96 0.90
CA ILE A 213 5.84 18.09 -0.27
C ILE A 213 6.90 18.30 -1.36
N HIS A 214 7.96 19.06 -1.05
CA HIS A 214 9.03 19.31 -2.02
C HIS A 214 9.74 18.02 -2.44
N ARG A 215 10.31 18.05 -3.63
CA ARG A 215 11.01 16.92 -4.25
C ARG A 215 12.46 17.28 -4.55
N LEU A 216 13.33 16.30 -4.48
CA LEU A 216 14.65 16.41 -5.06
C LEU A 216 14.55 16.38 -6.59
N ARG A 217 15.28 17.29 -7.26
CA ARG A 217 15.38 17.31 -8.72
C ARG A 217 16.34 16.20 -9.16
N LEU A 218 15.80 15.14 -9.74
CA LEU A 218 16.58 14.02 -10.26
C LEU A 218 16.36 13.88 -11.75
N PRO A 219 17.38 13.43 -12.52
CA PRO A 219 17.21 13.05 -13.91
C PRO A 219 16.17 11.92 -14.05
N GLY A 220 15.59 11.81 -15.22
CA GLY A 220 14.62 10.76 -15.55
C GLY A 220 13.17 11.17 -15.37
N THR A 221 12.30 10.24 -15.66
CA THR A 221 10.84 10.41 -15.68
C THR A 221 10.22 10.20 -14.31
N GLY A 222 8.97 10.59 -14.17
CA GLY A 222 8.19 10.36 -12.96
C GLY A 222 8.48 11.38 -11.86
N SER A 223 7.66 12.40 -11.79
CA SER A 223 7.74 13.40 -10.72
C SER A 223 6.38 13.72 -10.11
N ARG A 224 5.32 13.30 -10.77
CA ARG A 224 3.94 13.53 -10.33
C ARG A 224 3.51 12.56 -9.24
N PHE A 225 3.83 11.27 -9.44
CA PHE A 225 3.67 10.21 -8.45
C PHE A 225 4.99 10.03 -7.70
N VAL A 226 5.00 10.25 -6.40
CA VAL A 226 6.19 10.07 -5.56
C VAL A 226 5.79 9.62 -4.15
N HIS A 227 6.68 8.86 -3.54
CA HIS A 227 6.59 8.39 -2.16
C HIS A 227 7.98 8.41 -1.51
N GLY A 228 8.06 8.13 -0.21
CA GLY A 228 9.31 8.09 0.55
C GLY A 228 9.43 9.19 1.58
N GLY A 229 8.57 10.20 1.55
CA GLY A 229 8.58 11.33 2.47
C GLY A 229 7.72 11.14 3.72
N ALA A 230 7.52 12.25 4.43
CA ALA A 230 6.83 12.28 5.72
C ALA A 230 5.48 13.04 5.66
N SER A 231 4.92 13.28 4.48
CA SER A 231 3.59 13.87 4.39
C SER A 231 2.53 12.86 4.85
N LEU A 232 1.39 13.36 5.35
CA LEU A 232 0.30 12.47 5.78
C LEU A 232 -0.16 11.54 4.65
N GLN A 233 -0.12 12.00 3.41
CA GLN A 233 -0.47 11.20 2.24
C GLN A 233 0.51 10.05 1.99
N GLU A 234 1.75 10.15 2.46
CA GLU A 234 2.78 9.12 2.29
C GLU A 234 2.84 8.15 3.47
N ILE A 235 2.59 8.62 4.70
CA ILE A 235 2.81 7.82 5.92
C ILE A 235 1.54 7.32 6.60
N VAL A 236 0.37 7.90 6.30
CA VAL A 236 -0.90 7.40 6.87
C VAL A 236 -1.52 6.43 5.87
N VAL A 237 -1.55 5.17 6.25
CA VAL A 237 -2.11 4.09 5.42
C VAL A 237 -3.41 3.56 6.02
N PRO A 238 -4.37 3.13 5.18
CA PRO A 238 -5.60 2.54 5.67
C PRO A 238 -5.36 1.10 6.14
N VAL A 239 -6.10 0.68 7.15
CA VAL A 239 -6.28 -0.73 7.49
C VAL A 239 -7.76 -1.04 7.41
N VAL A 240 -8.14 -1.84 6.42
CA VAL A 240 -9.52 -2.30 6.24
C VAL A 240 -9.63 -3.72 6.77
N SER A 241 -10.35 -3.90 7.86
CA SER A 241 -10.68 -5.22 8.39
C SER A 241 -12.00 -5.70 7.78
N ILE A 242 -11.99 -6.93 7.26
CA ILE A 242 -13.11 -7.50 6.54
C ILE A 242 -13.44 -8.87 7.12
N ASN A 243 -14.70 -9.05 7.46
CA ASN A 243 -15.27 -10.30 7.94
C ASN A 243 -16.46 -10.70 7.09
N LYS A 244 -16.60 -11.99 6.83
CA LYS A 244 -17.78 -12.55 6.18
C LYS A 244 -18.64 -13.29 7.17
N LYS A 245 -19.90 -12.86 7.36
CA LYS A 245 -20.87 -13.52 8.21
C LYS A 245 -21.28 -14.87 7.62
N ARG A 246 -21.58 -15.83 8.50
CA ARG A 246 -22.07 -17.15 8.09
C ARG A 246 -23.52 -17.10 7.53
N LYS A 247 -24.34 -16.18 8.04
CA LYS A 247 -25.74 -16.01 7.62
C LYS A 247 -25.90 -14.69 6.88
N SER A 248 -26.74 -14.70 5.85
CA SER A 248 -27.15 -13.48 5.18
C SER A 248 -27.94 -12.59 6.12
N ASP A 249 -27.61 -11.31 6.14
CA ASP A 249 -28.35 -10.25 6.84
C ASP A 249 -29.14 -9.37 5.86
N VAL A 250 -29.04 -9.66 4.56
CA VAL A 250 -29.83 -9.01 3.53
C VAL A 250 -31.19 -9.71 3.42
N ARG A 251 -32.26 -8.95 3.62
CA ARG A 251 -33.63 -9.39 3.37
C ARG A 251 -34.10 -8.75 2.07
N GLY A 252 -34.66 -9.56 1.19
CA GLY A 252 -35.38 -9.05 0.02
C GLY A 252 -36.53 -8.15 0.48
N VAL A 253 -36.62 -6.97 -0.07
CA VAL A 253 -37.74 -6.06 0.15
C VAL A 253 -38.56 -6.07 -1.12
N ASN A 254 -39.84 -6.40 -1.03
CA ASN A 254 -40.74 -6.19 -2.13
C ASN A 254 -41.06 -4.70 -2.18
N VAL A 255 -40.72 -4.07 -3.29
CA VAL A 255 -41.09 -2.68 -3.56
C VAL A 255 -42.32 -2.73 -4.47
N GLU A 256 -43.41 -2.22 -3.95
CA GLU A 256 -44.63 -2.06 -4.73
C GLU A 256 -44.81 -0.56 -5.03
N VAL A 257 -44.90 -0.24 -6.31
CA VAL A 257 -45.20 1.13 -6.74
C VAL A 257 -46.71 1.29 -6.70
N LEU A 258 -47.20 2.10 -5.77
CA LEU A 258 -48.62 2.45 -5.67
C LEU A 258 -48.84 3.77 -6.40
N PRO A 259 -49.30 3.76 -7.64
CA PRO A 259 -49.62 5.00 -8.36
C PRO A 259 -50.87 5.63 -7.76
N GLU A 260 -50.85 6.94 -7.57
CA GLU A 260 -52.01 7.72 -7.09
C GLU A 260 -53.17 7.70 -8.10
N THR A 261 -52.89 7.36 -9.36
CA THR A 261 -53.87 7.31 -10.44
C THR A 261 -53.68 6.06 -11.30
N ASP A 262 -54.76 5.47 -11.75
CA ASP A 262 -54.80 4.31 -12.70
C ASP A 262 -54.36 4.69 -14.13
N LYS A 263 -54.16 5.98 -14.40
CA LYS A 263 -53.76 6.49 -15.73
C LYS A 263 -52.61 7.45 -15.60
N ILE A 264 -51.52 7.12 -16.30
CA ILE A 264 -50.33 7.99 -16.43
C ILE A 264 -50.41 8.59 -17.85
N THR A 265 -50.37 9.92 -17.92
CA THR A 265 -50.29 10.65 -19.19
C THR A 265 -48.86 11.15 -19.43
N THR A 266 -48.50 11.28 -20.70
CA THR A 266 -47.16 11.75 -21.09
C THR A 266 -46.86 13.12 -20.45
N GLY A 267 -45.74 13.24 -19.72
CA GLY A 267 -45.34 14.48 -19.06
C GLY A 267 -45.82 14.63 -17.61
N GLN A 268 -46.51 13.63 -17.05
CA GLN A 268 -46.88 13.63 -15.63
C GLN A 268 -45.72 13.05 -14.80
N VAL A 269 -45.35 13.78 -13.72
CA VAL A 269 -44.42 13.29 -12.70
C VAL A 269 -45.23 12.53 -11.67
N VAL A 270 -44.90 11.29 -11.42
CA VAL A 270 -45.55 10.38 -10.45
C VAL A 270 -44.68 10.29 -9.20
#